data_b6acb9db2839eafa001d6a1a6e219026
#
_entry.id   b6acb9db2839eafa001d6a1a6e219026
#
_cell.length_a   1.000
_cell.length_b   1.000
_cell.length_c   1.000
_cell.angle_alpha   90.00
_cell.angle_beta   90.00
_cell.angle_gamma   90.00
#
_symmetry.space_group_name_H-M   'P 1'
#
loop_
_entity.id
_entity.type
_entity.pdbx_description
1 polymer ?
#
loop_
_entity_poly.entity_id
_entity_poly.type
_entity_poly.pdbx_seq_one_letter_code
_entity_poly.pdbx_strand_id
1 'polypeptide(L)'
;MKCGGIVIGGMISPAIRKFCAENGFFCEDHYCDEAVMLRNAVPSVEGALAVGINATPEQMLGQKVLILGFGRIASQLAVYLTAMGCEVIVAARSREKRAKARMLGCRAVGFDVLGNILPEVTLIYNTVPCAVIGEDELAVFDDEAVYVELASVSGIDSEALKRHSVTVIKAGGLPAKTAPKTAGEIIADAVEEILDTYKERGGDLEQ
;
A
#
# COMPACT_ATOMS: atom_id res chain seq x y z
N MET A 1 -11.96 -13.65 -35.33
CA MET A 1 -13.18 -13.60 -34.48
C MET A 1 -13.39 -12.13 -34.13
N LYS A 2 -14.59 -11.57 -34.38
CA LYS A 2 -14.89 -10.21 -33.86
C LYS A 2 -14.90 -10.29 -32.33
N CYS A 3 -14.19 -9.38 -31.67
CA CYS A 3 -14.25 -9.25 -30.22
C CYS A 3 -15.66 -8.81 -29.83
N GLY A 4 -16.32 -9.50 -28.91
CA GLY A 4 -17.73 -9.27 -28.57
C GLY A 4 -18.00 -8.07 -27.64
N GLY A 5 -17.05 -7.14 -27.55
CA GLY A 5 -17.11 -5.99 -26.67
C GLY A 5 -15.94 -5.97 -25.67
N ILE A 6 -15.88 -4.92 -24.84
CA ILE A 6 -14.81 -4.69 -23.88
C ILE A 6 -15.35 -4.58 -22.44
N VAL A 7 -14.62 -5.15 -21.50
CA VAL A 7 -14.82 -4.99 -20.04
C VAL A 7 -13.54 -4.46 -19.44
N ILE A 8 -13.58 -3.27 -18.87
CA ILE A 8 -12.45 -2.62 -18.19
C ILE A 8 -12.83 -2.42 -16.73
N GLY A 9 -11.91 -2.69 -15.81
CA GLY A 9 -12.16 -2.48 -14.39
C GLY A 9 -10.89 -2.51 -13.55
N GLY A 10 -11.07 -2.30 -12.26
CA GLY A 10 -10.04 -2.50 -11.25
C GLY A 10 -10.41 -3.67 -10.35
N MET A 11 -9.47 -4.59 -10.09
CA MET A 11 -9.65 -5.80 -9.28
C MET A 11 -10.76 -6.73 -9.83
N ILE A 12 -10.75 -6.97 -11.14
CA ILE A 12 -11.75 -7.82 -11.80
C ILE A 12 -11.70 -9.23 -11.24
N SER A 13 -12.85 -9.72 -10.75
CA SER A 13 -12.95 -11.04 -10.13
C SER A 13 -12.67 -12.18 -11.13
N PRO A 14 -12.18 -13.35 -10.65
CA PRO A 14 -12.00 -14.53 -11.52
C PRO A 14 -13.27 -14.95 -12.26
N ALA A 15 -14.45 -14.76 -11.66
CA ALA A 15 -15.72 -15.09 -12.28
C ALA A 15 -16.01 -14.19 -13.50
N ILE A 16 -15.77 -12.88 -13.39
CA ILE A 16 -15.93 -11.94 -14.52
C ILE A 16 -14.92 -12.26 -15.62
N ARG A 17 -13.63 -12.49 -15.26
CA ARG A 17 -12.60 -12.87 -16.24
C ARG A 17 -12.99 -14.14 -17.03
N LYS A 18 -13.50 -15.17 -16.32
CA LYS A 18 -13.97 -16.40 -16.92
C LYS A 18 -15.14 -16.15 -17.86
N PHE A 19 -16.14 -15.39 -17.44
CA PHE A 19 -17.28 -15.02 -18.27
C PHE A 19 -16.85 -14.31 -19.56
N CYS A 20 -15.94 -13.33 -19.44
CA CYS A 20 -15.40 -12.62 -20.61
C CYS A 20 -14.69 -13.57 -21.59
N ALA A 21 -13.87 -14.47 -21.06
CA ALA A 21 -13.16 -15.46 -21.90
C ALA A 21 -14.11 -16.42 -22.63
N GLU A 22 -15.16 -16.89 -21.95
CA GLU A 22 -16.14 -17.82 -22.52
C GLU A 22 -17.04 -17.15 -23.57
N ASN A 23 -17.26 -15.83 -23.48
CA ASN A 23 -18.15 -15.09 -24.37
C ASN A 23 -17.41 -14.19 -25.39
N GLY A 24 -16.08 -14.26 -25.47
CA GLY A 24 -15.30 -13.54 -26.45
C GLY A 24 -15.17 -12.02 -26.17
N PHE A 25 -15.37 -11.59 -24.94
CA PHE A 25 -15.12 -10.20 -24.54
C PHE A 25 -13.63 -9.96 -24.33
N PHE A 26 -13.14 -8.78 -24.74
CA PHE A 26 -11.86 -8.27 -24.30
C PHE A 26 -11.99 -7.83 -22.83
N CYS A 27 -11.09 -8.29 -21.95
CA CYS A 27 -11.19 -8.03 -20.53
C CYS A 27 -9.83 -7.59 -19.98
N GLU A 28 -9.75 -6.36 -19.50
CA GLU A 28 -8.51 -5.79 -18.99
C GLU A 28 -8.71 -5.13 -17.62
N ASP A 29 -7.74 -5.34 -16.73
CA ASP A 29 -7.77 -4.86 -15.36
C ASP A 29 -6.62 -3.89 -15.14
N HIS A 30 -6.93 -2.58 -15.05
CA HIS A 30 -5.93 -1.54 -14.87
C HIS A 30 -5.13 -1.67 -13.56
N TYR A 31 -5.63 -2.39 -12.55
CA TYR A 31 -4.84 -2.71 -11.33
C TYR A 31 -3.75 -3.76 -11.55
N CYS A 32 -3.75 -4.45 -12.70
CA CYS A 32 -2.65 -5.33 -13.10
C CYS A 32 -1.49 -4.57 -13.78
N ASP A 33 -1.69 -3.32 -14.15
CA ASP A 33 -0.65 -2.47 -14.72
C ASP A 33 0.26 -1.89 -13.63
N GLU A 34 1.56 -2.19 -13.72
CA GLU A 34 2.54 -1.73 -12.74
C GLU A 34 2.73 -0.20 -12.79
N ALA A 35 2.63 0.43 -13.97
CA ALA A 35 2.75 1.88 -14.09
C ALA A 35 1.60 2.60 -13.41
N VAL A 36 0.37 2.10 -13.59
CA VAL A 36 -0.84 2.58 -12.89
C VAL A 36 -0.67 2.45 -11.38
N MET A 37 -0.20 1.29 -10.92
CA MET A 37 -0.03 1.01 -9.50
C MET A 37 1.08 1.86 -8.86
N LEU A 38 2.16 2.16 -9.59
CA LEU A 38 3.23 3.06 -9.12
C LEU A 38 2.74 4.51 -9.04
N ARG A 39 2.03 4.99 -10.05
CA ARG A 39 1.44 6.34 -10.04
C ARG A 39 0.44 6.48 -8.89
N ASN A 40 -0.43 5.49 -8.68
CA ASN A 40 -1.44 5.51 -7.62
C ASN A 40 -0.87 5.32 -6.21
N ALA A 41 0.38 4.86 -6.09
CA ALA A 41 1.08 4.81 -4.80
C ALA A 41 1.40 6.21 -4.26
N VAL A 42 1.63 7.22 -5.11
CA VAL A 42 1.95 8.60 -4.68
C VAL A 42 0.83 9.18 -3.81
N PRO A 43 -0.43 9.32 -4.27
CA PRO A 43 -1.51 9.83 -3.43
C PRO A 43 -1.82 8.92 -2.22
N SER A 44 -1.50 7.62 -2.29
CA SER A 44 -1.59 6.73 -1.12
C SER A 44 -0.59 7.13 -0.04
N VAL A 45 0.64 7.45 -0.43
CA VAL A 45 1.72 7.86 0.49
C VAL A 45 1.41 9.23 1.11
N GLU A 46 0.96 10.19 0.30
CA GLU A 46 0.56 11.51 0.80
C GLU A 46 -0.56 11.40 1.85
N GLY A 47 -1.55 10.54 1.59
CA GLY A 47 -2.61 10.26 2.55
C GLY A 47 -2.11 9.55 3.80
N ALA A 48 -1.18 8.60 3.67
CA ALA A 48 -0.58 7.91 4.81
C ALA A 48 0.20 8.89 5.70
N LEU A 49 0.98 9.80 5.09
CA LEU A 49 1.70 10.86 5.80
C LEU A 49 0.74 11.78 6.54
N ALA A 50 -0.32 12.24 5.88
CA ALA A 50 -1.33 13.09 6.52
C ALA A 50 -1.97 12.41 7.74
N VAL A 51 -2.29 11.11 7.64
CA VAL A 51 -2.81 10.31 8.75
C VAL A 51 -1.80 10.24 9.90
N GLY A 52 -0.55 9.92 9.64
CA GLY A 52 0.48 9.81 10.67
C GLY A 52 0.77 11.15 11.36
N ILE A 53 0.95 12.23 10.58
CA ILE A 53 1.19 13.57 11.11
C ILE A 53 0.05 14.03 12.03
N ASN A 54 -1.19 13.76 11.66
CA ASN A 54 -2.34 14.15 12.49
C ASN A 54 -2.57 13.24 13.70
N ALA A 55 -2.02 12.04 13.71
CA ALA A 55 -2.23 11.07 14.76
C ALA A 55 -1.14 11.08 15.85
N THR A 56 0.06 11.55 15.52
CA THR A 56 1.16 11.67 16.48
C THR A 56 1.21 13.08 17.08
N PRO A 57 1.46 13.23 18.40
CA PRO A 57 1.69 14.54 19.01
C PRO A 57 3.11 15.09 18.75
N GLU A 58 4.01 14.27 18.21
CA GLU A 58 5.40 14.61 17.99
C GLU A 58 5.65 15.21 16.58
N GLN A 59 6.70 16.00 16.48
CA GLN A 59 7.19 16.45 15.17
C GLN A 59 7.80 15.28 14.39
N MET A 60 7.70 15.32 13.06
CA MET A 60 8.29 14.27 12.20
C MET A 60 9.82 14.28 12.16
N LEU A 61 10.45 15.46 12.27
CA LEU A 61 11.90 15.58 12.27
C LEU A 61 12.51 14.87 13.50
N GLY A 62 13.34 13.86 13.24
CA GLY A 62 13.97 13.03 14.26
C GLY A 62 13.10 11.91 14.83
N GLN A 63 11.80 11.84 14.47
CA GLN A 63 10.92 10.77 14.93
C GLN A 63 11.35 9.41 14.36
N LYS A 64 11.34 8.38 15.20
CA LYS A 64 11.57 7.00 14.75
C LYS A 64 10.29 6.40 14.21
N VAL A 65 10.30 6.07 12.93
CA VAL A 65 9.13 5.53 12.21
C VAL A 65 9.42 4.15 11.68
N LEU A 66 8.56 3.18 12.01
CA LEU A 66 8.64 1.81 11.51
C LEU A 66 7.71 1.62 10.31
N ILE A 67 8.24 1.08 9.22
CA ILE A 67 7.47 0.63 8.07
C ILE A 67 7.54 -0.90 8.01
N LEU A 68 6.38 -1.56 8.11
CA LEU A 68 6.25 -3.00 7.93
C LEU A 68 6.00 -3.29 6.45
N GLY A 69 6.93 -4.04 5.84
CA GLY A 69 6.96 -4.30 4.41
C GLY A 69 7.86 -3.35 3.61
N PHE A 70 8.11 -3.71 2.34
CA PHE A 70 8.85 -2.87 1.39
C PHE A 70 8.37 -3.16 -0.03
N GLY A 71 7.13 -2.75 -0.30
CA GLY A 71 6.48 -2.75 -1.61
C GLY A 71 6.42 -1.34 -2.20
N ARG A 72 5.56 -1.14 -3.21
CA ARG A 72 5.39 0.14 -3.92
C ARG A 72 5.11 1.32 -2.97
N ILE A 73 4.10 1.19 -2.10
CA ILE A 73 3.75 2.22 -1.11
C ILE A 73 4.88 2.41 -0.09
N ALA A 74 5.36 1.32 0.51
CA ALA A 74 6.38 1.39 1.55
C ALA A 74 7.70 2.02 1.08
N SER A 75 8.14 1.75 -0.16
CA SER A 75 9.39 2.32 -0.68
C SER A 75 9.26 3.83 -0.93
N GLN A 76 8.14 4.31 -1.45
CA GLN A 76 7.89 5.74 -1.61
C GLN A 76 7.71 6.42 -0.25
N LEU A 77 6.96 5.83 0.68
CA LEU A 77 6.78 6.36 2.04
C LEU A 77 8.13 6.51 2.76
N ALA A 78 9.04 5.54 2.60
CA ALA A 78 10.38 5.61 3.15
C ALA A 78 11.17 6.81 2.61
N VAL A 79 11.05 7.12 1.32
CA VAL A 79 11.69 8.30 0.70
C VAL A 79 11.16 9.59 1.31
N TYR A 80 9.84 9.74 1.42
CA TYR A 80 9.22 10.94 1.97
C TYR A 80 9.58 11.14 3.44
N LEU A 81 9.47 10.10 4.27
CA LEU A 81 9.81 10.17 5.69
C LEU A 81 11.29 10.48 5.92
N THR A 82 12.19 9.88 5.13
CA THR A 82 13.61 10.20 5.19
C THR A 82 13.88 11.65 4.80
N ALA A 83 13.22 12.16 3.76
CA ALA A 83 13.33 13.58 3.35
C ALA A 83 12.77 14.55 4.40
N MET A 84 11.78 14.11 5.20
CA MET A 84 11.26 14.87 6.35
C MET A 84 12.19 14.81 7.58
N GLY A 85 13.30 14.06 7.50
CA GLY A 85 14.26 13.93 8.58
C GLY A 85 13.88 12.92 9.65
N CYS A 86 12.96 11.98 9.38
CA CYS A 86 12.65 10.88 10.27
C CYS A 86 13.79 9.84 10.30
N GLU A 87 13.93 9.14 11.42
CA GLU A 87 14.73 7.93 11.52
C GLU A 87 13.90 6.72 11.06
N VAL A 88 13.99 6.39 9.76
CA VAL A 88 13.14 5.36 9.15
C VAL A 88 13.70 3.97 9.36
N ILE A 89 12.90 3.07 9.94
CA ILE A 89 13.18 1.65 10.11
C ILE A 89 12.25 0.87 9.21
N VAL A 90 12.79 -0.03 8.38
CA VAL A 90 12.01 -0.90 7.49
C VAL A 90 12.16 -2.35 7.92
N ALA A 91 11.06 -3.00 8.24
CA ALA A 91 11.03 -4.45 8.49
C ALA A 91 10.57 -5.20 7.23
N ALA A 92 11.42 -6.08 6.68
CA ALA A 92 11.09 -6.85 5.49
C ALA A 92 11.71 -8.25 5.51
N ARG A 93 10.98 -9.27 4.99
CA ARG A 93 11.44 -10.66 4.92
C ARG A 93 12.62 -10.84 3.96
N SER A 94 12.53 -10.26 2.78
CA SER A 94 13.52 -10.42 1.71
C SER A 94 14.81 -9.65 2.00
N ARG A 95 15.97 -10.31 1.88
CA ARG A 95 17.29 -9.66 1.94
C ARG A 95 17.45 -8.58 0.88
N GLU A 96 16.90 -8.81 -0.31
CA GLU A 96 16.90 -7.84 -1.41
C GLU A 96 16.14 -6.57 -1.02
N LYS A 97 14.91 -6.70 -0.48
CA LYS A 97 14.13 -5.56 -0.02
C LYS A 97 14.83 -4.77 1.08
N ARG A 98 15.45 -5.47 2.04
CA ARG A 98 16.26 -4.82 3.07
C ARG A 98 17.46 -4.08 2.51
N ALA A 99 18.13 -4.63 1.48
CA ALA A 99 19.23 -3.94 0.80
C ALA A 99 18.75 -2.68 0.09
N LYS A 100 17.62 -2.75 -0.65
CA LYS A 100 17.00 -1.59 -1.29
C LYS A 100 16.63 -0.50 -0.27
N ALA A 101 16.05 -0.87 0.87
CA ALA A 101 15.72 0.08 1.94
C ALA A 101 16.97 0.80 2.49
N ARG A 102 18.09 0.08 2.68
CA ARG A 102 19.37 0.68 3.11
C ARG A 102 19.91 1.68 2.09
N MET A 103 19.72 1.44 0.79
CA MET A 103 20.12 2.40 -0.26
C MET A 103 19.35 3.71 -0.19
N LEU A 104 18.16 3.71 0.41
CA LEU A 104 17.36 4.91 0.69
C LEU A 104 17.69 5.58 2.03
N GLY A 105 18.73 5.13 2.72
CA GLY A 105 19.13 5.67 4.03
C GLY A 105 18.38 5.09 5.23
N CYS A 106 17.53 4.07 5.03
CA CYS A 106 16.76 3.47 6.13
C CYS A 106 17.57 2.41 6.91
N ARG A 107 17.35 2.30 8.21
CA ARG A 107 17.71 1.09 8.96
C ARG A 107 16.79 -0.05 8.50
N ALA A 108 17.34 -1.19 8.08
CA ALA A 108 16.52 -2.29 7.56
C ALA A 108 16.77 -3.59 8.33
N VAL A 109 15.68 -4.21 8.81
CA VAL A 109 15.67 -5.37 9.72
C VAL A 109 14.79 -6.51 9.19
N GLY A 110 14.90 -7.70 9.78
CA GLY A 110 13.93 -8.78 9.62
C GLY A 110 12.77 -8.64 10.58
N PHE A 111 11.70 -9.40 10.39
CA PHE A 111 10.57 -9.42 11.33
C PHE A 111 10.91 -10.11 12.66
N ASP A 112 11.95 -10.95 12.67
CA ASP A 112 12.46 -11.68 13.82
C ASP A 112 13.01 -10.81 14.96
N VAL A 113 13.25 -9.52 14.69
CA VAL A 113 13.77 -8.57 15.68
C VAL A 113 12.78 -7.46 16.05
N LEU A 114 11.51 -7.58 15.64
CA LEU A 114 10.50 -6.56 15.91
C LEU A 114 10.32 -6.25 17.38
N GLY A 115 10.36 -7.25 18.25
CA GLY A 115 10.26 -7.06 19.70
C GLY A 115 11.32 -6.12 20.29
N ASN A 116 12.49 -5.97 19.62
CA ASN A 116 13.53 -5.03 20.03
C ASN A 116 13.36 -3.63 19.42
N ILE A 117 12.55 -3.51 18.37
CA ILE A 117 12.35 -2.24 17.64
C ILE A 117 11.11 -1.50 18.13
N LEU A 118 10.05 -2.23 18.42
CA LEU A 118 8.75 -1.68 18.77
C LEU A 118 8.77 -0.74 19.98
N PRO A 119 9.56 -1.00 21.05
CA PRO A 119 9.66 -0.07 22.17
C PRO A 119 10.33 1.28 21.83
N GLU A 120 10.97 1.37 20.65
CA GLU A 120 11.70 2.58 20.23
C GLU A 120 10.90 3.46 19.26
N VAL A 121 9.72 3.02 18.81
CA VAL A 121 8.97 3.67 17.73
C VAL A 121 7.57 4.06 18.17
N THR A 122 7.18 5.29 17.86
CA THR A 122 5.84 5.82 18.18
C THR A 122 4.93 5.90 16.97
N LEU A 123 5.44 5.72 15.75
CA LEU A 123 4.63 5.69 14.52
C LEU A 123 4.99 4.48 13.67
N ILE A 124 3.98 3.67 13.36
CA ILE A 124 4.14 2.42 12.63
C ILE A 124 3.19 2.41 11.43
N TYR A 125 3.72 2.19 10.23
CA TYR A 125 2.92 2.00 9.01
C TYR A 125 2.97 0.54 8.56
N ASN A 126 1.82 -0.10 8.46
CA ASN A 126 1.75 -1.45 7.90
C ASN A 126 1.36 -1.45 6.42
N THR A 127 2.16 -2.11 5.60
CA THR A 127 1.87 -2.38 4.18
C THR A 127 1.82 -3.88 3.86
N VAL A 128 1.92 -4.74 4.87
CA VAL A 128 1.94 -6.20 4.70
C VAL A 128 0.53 -6.76 4.86
N PRO A 129 -0.04 -7.43 3.84
CA PRO A 129 -1.40 -7.94 3.88
C PRO A 129 -1.52 -9.31 4.60
N CYS A 130 -0.86 -9.45 5.74
CA CYS A 130 -0.99 -10.61 6.63
C CYS A 130 -0.51 -10.22 8.04
N ALA A 131 -0.97 -10.94 9.07
CA ALA A 131 -0.55 -10.71 10.44
C ALA A 131 0.96 -10.94 10.60
N VAL A 132 1.65 -9.91 11.11
CA VAL A 132 3.09 -9.89 11.42
C VAL A 132 3.36 -9.37 12.83
N ILE A 133 2.34 -8.86 13.50
CA ILE A 133 2.33 -8.41 14.89
C ILE A 133 1.40 -9.34 15.66
N GLY A 134 1.95 -10.06 16.62
CA GLY A 134 1.21 -10.95 17.52
C GLY A 134 1.20 -10.45 18.95
N GLU A 135 0.94 -11.35 19.89
CA GLU A 135 0.86 -11.07 21.34
C GLU A 135 2.18 -10.51 21.88
N ASP A 136 3.29 -11.16 21.55
CA ASP A 136 4.61 -10.81 22.08
C ASP A 136 5.06 -9.43 21.58
N GLU A 137 4.75 -9.09 20.33
CA GLU A 137 5.03 -7.78 19.76
C GLU A 137 4.16 -6.70 20.38
N LEU A 138 2.86 -6.96 20.57
CA LEU A 138 1.93 -6.00 21.18
C LEU A 138 2.28 -5.70 22.64
N ALA A 139 2.80 -6.68 23.36
CA ALA A 139 3.19 -6.51 24.77
C ALA A 139 4.34 -5.52 24.98
N VAL A 140 5.08 -5.18 23.93
CA VAL A 140 6.23 -4.26 23.98
C VAL A 140 6.02 -2.97 23.17
N PHE A 141 4.81 -2.71 22.70
CA PHE A 141 4.48 -1.41 22.08
C PHE A 141 4.61 -0.30 23.12
N ASP A 142 5.05 0.86 22.66
CA ASP A 142 4.92 2.09 23.45
C ASP A 142 3.44 2.45 23.62
N ASP A 143 3.04 2.94 24.79
CA ASP A 143 1.65 3.28 25.08
C ASP A 143 1.10 4.41 24.19
N GLU A 144 1.98 5.26 23.65
CA GLU A 144 1.63 6.34 22.72
C GLU A 144 1.78 5.94 21.26
N ALA A 145 2.19 4.68 20.97
CA ALA A 145 2.40 4.22 19.62
C ALA A 145 1.11 4.24 18.79
N VAL A 146 1.22 4.79 17.59
CA VAL A 146 0.17 4.83 16.58
C VAL A 146 0.48 3.86 15.46
N TYR A 147 -0.42 2.93 15.23
CA TYR A 147 -0.32 1.96 14.15
C TYR A 147 -1.28 2.33 13.00
N VAL A 148 -0.72 2.66 11.85
CA VAL A 148 -1.47 3.02 10.64
C VAL A 148 -1.54 1.81 9.70
N GLU A 149 -2.73 1.26 9.53
CA GLU A 149 -2.98 0.12 8.66
C GLU A 149 -3.26 0.58 7.23
N LEU A 150 -2.29 0.36 6.34
CA LEU A 150 -2.40 0.67 4.91
C LEU A 150 -2.73 -0.56 4.06
N ALA A 151 -2.54 -1.76 4.60
CA ALA A 151 -2.81 -3.00 3.89
C ALA A 151 -4.30 -3.32 3.87
N SER A 152 -4.73 -4.14 2.91
CA SER A 152 -6.12 -4.60 2.79
C SER A 152 -6.52 -5.64 3.84
N VAL A 153 -5.53 -6.30 4.43
CA VAL A 153 -5.69 -7.28 5.53
C VAL A 153 -4.87 -6.78 6.70
N SER A 154 -5.40 -6.92 7.91
CA SER A 154 -4.71 -6.46 9.13
C SER A 154 -3.34 -7.11 9.32
N GLY A 155 -2.34 -6.30 9.63
CA GLY A 155 -1.01 -6.74 10.01
C GLY A 155 -0.91 -7.15 11.49
N ILE A 156 -1.94 -6.87 12.30
CA ILE A 156 -2.02 -7.28 13.70
C ILE A 156 -2.97 -8.47 13.82
N ASP A 157 -2.58 -9.46 14.62
CA ASP A 157 -3.47 -10.55 15.00
C ASP A 157 -4.70 -10.04 15.75
N SER A 158 -5.88 -10.43 15.29
CA SER A 158 -7.16 -9.88 15.80
C SER A 158 -7.48 -10.31 17.23
N GLU A 159 -7.03 -11.49 17.65
CA GLU A 159 -7.26 -11.98 19.02
C GLU A 159 -6.27 -11.36 20.00
N ALA A 160 -5.03 -11.15 19.57
CA ALA A 160 -4.04 -10.43 20.34
C ALA A 160 -4.47 -8.97 20.56
N LEU A 161 -4.94 -8.28 19.52
CA LEU A 161 -5.37 -6.88 19.60
C LEU A 161 -6.50 -6.64 20.62
N LYS A 162 -7.37 -7.64 20.87
CA LYS A 162 -8.44 -7.51 21.88
C LYS A 162 -7.93 -7.41 23.33
N ARG A 163 -6.70 -7.86 23.57
CA ARG A 163 -6.07 -7.88 24.89
C ARG A 163 -5.15 -6.70 25.17
N HIS A 164 -4.84 -5.92 24.14
CA HIS A 164 -3.94 -4.79 24.22
C HIS A 164 -4.64 -3.48 23.80
N SER A 165 -4.25 -2.38 24.45
CA SER A 165 -4.74 -1.05 24.12
C SER A 165 -3.74 -0.38 23.17
N VAL A 166 -3.98 -0.51 21.86
CA VAL A 166 -3.13 0.09 20.81
C VAL A 166 -3.99 0.98 19.93
N THR A 167 -3.49 2.17 19.64
CA THR A 167 -4.13 3.09 18.69
C THR A 167 -3.94 2.57 17.26
N VAL A 168 -5.00 2.00 16.67
CA VAL A 168 -5.00 1.50 15.30
C VAL A 168 -5.86 2.36 14.39
N ILE A 169 -5.26 2.92 13.35
CA ILE A 169 -5.95 3.74 12.34
C ILE A 169 -5.98 2.98 11.02
N LYS A 170 -7.18 2.59 10.58
CA LYS A 170 -7.39 1.96 9.27
C LYS A 170 -7.41 3.02 8.17
N ALA A 171 -6.42 3.02 7.32
CA ALA A 171 -6.19 4.01 6.28
C ALA A 171 -6.36 3.44 4.86
N GLY A 172 -7.51 2.84 4.59
CA GLY A 172 -7.86 2.33 3.27
C GLY A 172 -8.42 3.39 2.32
N GLY A 173 -8.21 3.21 1.00
CA GLY A 173 -8.77 4.07 -0.04
C GLY A 173 -8.20 5.50 -0.04
N LEU A 174 -6.96 5.67 0.37
CA LEU A 174 -6.29 6.96 0.51
C LEU A 174 -6.24 7.79 -0.79
N PRO A 175 -5.95 7.25 -2.00
CA PRO A 175 -5.91 8.06 -3.21
C PRO A 175 -7.19 8.87 -3.43
N ALA A 176 -8.34 8.22 -3.32
CA ALA A 176 -9.63 8.88 -3.50
C ALA A 176 -9.98 9.90 -2.40
N LYS A 177 -9.40 9.77 -1.22
CA LYS A 177 -9.62 10.68 -0.08
C LYS A 177 -8.66 11.86 -0.08
N THR A 178 -7.42 11.64 -0.50
CA THR A 178 -6.32 12.63 -0.42
C THR A 178 -6.21 13.46 -1.70
N ALA A 179 -6.21 12.80 -2.86
CA ALA A 179 -6.04 13.44 -4.16
C ALA A 179 -7.02 12.84 -5.20
N PRO A 180 -8.35 13.03 -5.02
CA PRO A 180 -9.36 12.38 -5.85
C PRO A 180 -9.24 12.74 -7.34
N LYS A 181 -8.84 13.98 -7.66
CA LYS A 181 -8.61 14.42 -9.04
C LYS A 181 -7.48 13.59 -9.69
N THR A 182 -6.30 13.58 -9.07
CA THR A 182 -5.14 12.83 -9.58
C THR A 182 -5.41 11.33 -9.66
N ALA A 183 -6.09 10.76 -8.65
CA ALA A 183 -6.47 9.35 -8.67
C ALA A 183 -7.44 9.03 -9.83
N GLY A 184 -8.37 9.93 -10.13
CA GLY A 184 -9.27 9.82 -11.27
C GLY A 184 -8.54 9.94 -12.61
N GLU A 185 -7.61 10.90 -12.75
CA GLU A 185 -6.78 11.08 -13.95
C GLU A 185 -5.93 9.84 -14.24
N ILE A 186 -5.31 9.24 -13.21
CA ILE A 186 -4.52 8.00 -13.37
C ILE A 186 -5.38 6.86 -13.94
N ILE A 187 -6.62 6.72 -13.47
CA ILE A 187 -7.54 5.69 -13.96
C ILE A 187 -8.02 6.03 -15.39
N ALA A 188 -8.30 7.30 -15.68
CA ALA A 188 -8.72 7.74 -17.01
C ALA A 188 -7.64 7.44 -18.06
N ASP A 189 -6.39 7.85 -17.79
CA ASP A 189 -5.25 7.55 -18.67
C ASP A 189 -5.12 6.03 -18.94
N ALA A 190 -5.23 5.22 -17.88
CA ALA A 190 -5.15 3.76 -18.01
C ALA A 190 -6.29 3.18 -18.87
N VAL A 191 -7.50 3.73 -18.72
CA VAL A 191 -8.65 3.31 -19.54
C VAL A 191 -8.45 3.70 -20.99
N GLU A 192 -7.92 4.89 -21.28
CA GLU A 192 -7.61 5.34 -22.65
C GLU A 192 -6.58 4.42 -23.32
N GLU A 193 -5.48 4.08 -22.64
CA GLU A 193 -4.47 3.14 -23.14
C GLU A 193 -5.05 1.75 -23.42
N ILE A 194 -5.95 1.26 -22.56
CA ILE A 194 -6.64 -0.03 -22.78
C ILE A 194 -7.57 0.04 -23.98
N LEU A 195 -8.32 1.15 -24.17
CA LEU A 195 -9.22 1.35 -25.29
C LEU A 195 -8.45 1.40 -26.62
N ASP A 196 -7.29 2.05 -26.65
CA ASP A 196 -6.44 2.10 -27.86
C ASP A 196 -5.89 0.71 -28.21
N THR A 197 -5.44 -0.04 -27.20
CA THR A 197 -5.03 -1.45 -27.39
C THR A 197 -6.18 -2.32 -27.92
N TYR A 198 -7.42 -2.09 -27.45
CA TYR A 198 -8.60 -2.80 -27.95
C TYR A 198 -8.89 -2.50 -29.42
N LYS A 199 -8.84 -1.20 -29.82
CA LYS A 199 -9.01 -0.77 -31.22
C LYS A 199 -7.97 -1.38 -32.14
N GLU A 200 -6.68 -1.36 -31.75
CA GLU A 200 -5.58 -1.96 -32.51
C GLU A 200 -5.77 -3.46 -32.75
N ARG A 201 -6.43 -4.17 -31.84
CA ARG A 201 -6.79 -5.58 -31.99
C ARG A 201 -8.06 -5.82 -32.83
N GLY A 202 -8.59 -4.77 -33.48
CA GLY A 202 -9.79 -4.83 -34.33
C GLY A 202 -11.11 -4.81 -33.55
N GLY A 203 -11.08 -4.29 -32.33
CA GLY A 203 -12.28 -4.01 -31.55
C GLY A 203 -13.05 -2.81 -32.11
N ASP A 204 -14.39 -2.88 -32.05
CA ASP A 204 -15.30 -1.82 -32.49
C ASP A 204 -16.03 -1.26 -31.25
N LEU A 205 -15.95 0.05 -31.05
CA LEU A 205 -16.61 0.76 -29.94
C LEU A 205 -17.99 1.34 -30.34
N GLU A 206 -18.40 1.21 -31.62
CA GLU A 206 -19.65 1.79 -32.14
C GLU A 206 -20.84 0.82 -32.14
N GLN A 207 -20.79 -0.28 -31.38
CA GLN A 207 -21.88 -1.25 -31.30
C GLN A 207 -22.58 -1.24 -29.94
#